data_f7f503ccdae5cfd882148a83f6ab44ef
#
_entry.id   f7f503ccdae5cfd882148a83f6ab44ef
#
_cell.length_a   1.000
_cell.length_b   1.000
_cell.length_c   1.000
_cell.angle_alpha   90.00
_cell.angle_beta   90.00
_cell.angle_gamma   90.00
#
_symmetry.space_group_name_H-M   'P 1'
#
loop_
_entity.id
_entity.type
_entity.pdbx_description
1 polymer ?
#
loop_
_entity_poly.entity_id
_entity_poly.type
_entity_poly.pdbx_seq_one_letter_code
_entity_poly.pdbx_strand_id
1 'polypeptide(L)'
;IFNRNAEQLGLQNRMKGITGSMTDTLPFEKESLDLLWSEGAIYNIGFERGLNEWRQYLKTGGYIAVSEASWFTDERPDEINEFWMASYPEIDTIPNKVAQMQKAGYVPIATFVIPETCWTEHYFAPCHKAQEDFLKKYPGNETVEDLIYNQRREEVLYNKYKAFYGYVFYIG
;
A
#
# COMPACT_ATOMS: atom_id res chain seq x y z
N ILE A 1 3.67 20.25 -4.06
CA ILE A 1 2.38 20.06 -4.76
C ILE A 1 1.24 20.06 -3.75
N PHE A 2 1.21 19.17 -2.76
CA PHE A 2 0.10 19.00 -1.80
C PHE A 2 -0.32 20.33 -1.12
N ASN A 3 0.61 21.03 -0.47
CA ASN A 3 0.30 22.29 0.24
C ASN A 3 -0.26 23.37 -0.70
N ARG A 4 0.28 23.48 -1.93
CA ARG A 4 -0.25 24.42 -2.94
C ARG A 4 -1.69 24.06 -3.35
N ASN A 5 -2.00 22.79 -3.51
CA ASN A 5 -3.36 22.37 -3.82
C ASN A 5 -4.32 22.63 -2.65
N ALA A 6 -3.86 22.40 -1.41
CA ALA A 6 -4.62 22.75 -0.20
C ALA A 6 -4.94 24.26 -0.12
N GLU A 7 -3.98 25.13 -0.45
CA GLU A 7 -4.18 26.58 -0.54
C GLU A 7 -5.22 26.96 -1.61
N GLN A 8 -5.09 26.39 -2.82
CA GLN A 8 -6.04 26.64 -3.91
C GLN A 8 -7.48 26.24 -3.57
N LEU A 9 -7.64 25.23 -2.71
CA LEU A 9 -8.96 24.76 -2.25
C LEU A 9 -9.43 25.41 -0.95
N GLY A 10 -8.66 26.35 -0.38
CA GLY A 10 -8.98 26.99 0.90
C GLY A 10 -8.86 26.07 2.13
N LEU A 11 -8.08 24.98 2.01
CA LEU A 11 -7.94 23.92 3.01
C LEU A 11 -6.62 24.02 3.82
N GLN A 12 -5.81 25.05 3.62
CA GLN A 12 -4.47 25.18 4.22
C GLN A 12 -4.47 25.16 5.75
N ASN A 13 -5.58 25.55 6.39
CA ASN A 13 -5.73 25.51 7.85
C ASN A 13 -6.16 24.11 8.38
N ARG A 14 -6.52 23.18 7.49
CA ARG A 14 -7.00 21.85 7.83
C ARG A 14 -6.11 20.74 7.29
N MET A 15 -5.29 21.03 6.28
CA MET A 15 -4.44 20.06 5.58
C MET A 15 -3.02 20.60 5.48
N LYS A 16 -2.06 19.76 5.89
CA LYS A 16 -0.63 20.08 5.84
C LYS A 16 0.15 18.89 5.26
N GLY A 17 0.86 19.12 4.16
CA GLY A 17 1.83 18.16 3.64
C GLY A 17 3.17 18.33 4.37
N ILE A 18 3.69 17.21 4.85
CA ILE A 18 4.99 17.11 5.51
C ILE A 18 5.88 16.21 4.64
N THR A 19 7.10 16.65 4.37
CA THR A 19 8.11 15.83 3.69
C THR A 19 8.90 15.07 4.74
N GLY A 20 9.00 13.75 4.58
CA GLY A 20 9.74 12.87 5.48
C GLY A 20 9.75 11.45 4.95
N SER A 21 10.59 10.60 5.52
CA SER A 21 10.58 9.16 5.29
C SER A 21 9.67 8.49 6.33
N MET A 22 8.88 7.51 5.88
CA MET A 22 8.07 6.71 6.81
C MET A 22 8.93 5.71 7.60
N THR A 23 10.21 5.53 7.23
CA THR A 23 11.18 4.72 7.97
C THR A 23 11.85 5.47 9.13
N ASP A 24 11.69 6.79 9.16
CA ASP A 24 12.23 7.64 10.21
C ASP A 24 11.19 7.84 11.33
N THR A 25 11.63 8.44 12.44
CA THR A 25 10.70 8.92 13.46
C THR A 25 9.75 9.94 12.83
N LEU A 26 8.46 9.65 12.84
CA LEU A 26 7.47 10.58 12.30
C LEU A 26 7.39 11.86 13.12
N PRO A 27 7.14 13.01 12.48
CA PRO A 27 7.13 14.32 13.15
C PRO A 27 5.81 14.59 13.90
N PHE A 28 5.35 13.60 14.65
CA PHE A 28 4.15 13.68 15.48
C PHE A 28 4.49 13.41 16.95
N GLU A 29 3.76 14.06 17.84
CA GLU A 29 3.83 13.75 19.26
C GLU A 29 3.20 12.37 19.52
N LYS A 30 3.65 11.71 20.58
CA LYS A 30 3.03 10.46 21.03
C LYS A 30 1.57 10.72 21.41
N GLU A 31 0.71 9.75 21.16
CA GLU A 31 -0.71 9.79 21.53
C GLU A 31 -1.43 11.07 21.02
N SER A 32 -1.07 11.55 19.80
CA SER A 32 -1.63 12.77 19.22
C SER A 32 -2.64 12.54 18.11
N LEU A 33 -2.62 11.37 17.47
CA LEU A 33 -3.45 11.05 16.30
C LEU A 33 -4.71 10.27 16.69
N ASP A 34 -5.84 10.66 16.15
CA ASP A 34 -7.11 9.92 16.26
C ASP A 34 -7.20 8.79 15.22
N LEU A 35 -6.56 8.98 14.07
CA LEU A 35 -6.52 8.03 12.96
C LEU A 35 -5.17 8.09 12.25
N LEU A 36 -4.61 6.92 11.94
CA LEU A 36 -3.51 6.76 11.02
C LEU A 36 -4.03 5.99 9.79
N TRP A 37 -3.89 6.60 8.62
CA TRP A 37 -4.38 6.03 7.37
C TRP A 37 -3.22 5.82 6.40
N SER A 38 -3.09 4.60 5.86
CA SER A 38 -2.04 4.23 4.90
C SER A 38 -2.59 3.31 3.82
N GLU A 39 -2.66 3.79 2.59
CA GLU A 39 -3.10 2.99 1.44
C GLU A 39 -1.92 2.60 0.57
N GLY A 40 -1.73 1.29 0.36
CA GLY A 40 -0.70 0.74 -0.52
C GLY A 40 0.71 1.27 -0.22
N ALA A 41 1.02 1.55 1.03
CA ALA A 41 2.27 2.22 1.40
C ALA A 41 3.01 1.57 2.58
N ILE A 42 2.32 0.94 3.52
CA ILE A 42 2.93 0.35 4.72
C ILE A 42 3.98 -0.72 4.37
N TYR A 43 3.83 -1.42 3.25
CA TYR A 43 4.78 -2.41 2.77
C TYR A 43 6.22 -1.87 2.61
N ASN A 44 6.39 -0.56 2.38
CA ASN A 44 7.71 0.06 2.23
C ASN A 44 8.56 0.00 3.50
N ILE A 45 7.94 -0.15 4.66
CA ILE A 45 8.62 -0.32 5.95
C ILE A 45 8.38 -1.69 6.57
N GLY A 46 7.52 -2.49 5.96
CA GLY A 46 7.04 -3.76 6.49
C GLY A 46 5.77 -3.61 7.33
N PHE A 47 4.82 -4.53 7.11
CA PHE A 47 3.50 -4.46 7.75
C PHE A 47 3.60 -4.58 9.28
N GLU A 48 4.27 -5.62 9.80
CA GLU A 48 4.43 -5.80 11.25
C GLU A 48 5.21 -4.64 11.88
N ARG A 49 6.25 -4.15 11.21
CA ARG A 49 7.04 -3.02 11.69
C ARG A 49 6.20 -1.75 11.74
N GLY A 50 5.47 -1.42 10.68
CA GLY A 50 4.60 -0.24 10.62
C GLY A 50 3.54 -0.26 11.72
N LEU A 51 2.88 -1.39 11.93
CA LEU A 51 1.90 -1.54 13.02
C LEU A 51 2.52 -1.25 14.39
N ASN A 52 3.70 -1.79 14.69
CA ASN A 52 4.35 -1.62 15.98
C ASN A 52 4.89 -0.19 16.18
N GLU A 53 5.60 0.36 15.19
CA GLU A 53 6.25 1.67 15.33
C GLU A 53 5.24 2.82 15.31
N TRP A 54 4.17 2.72 14.51
CA TRP A 54 3.19 3.80 14.39
C TRP A 54 2.19 3.84 15.52
N ARG A 55 2.00 2.74 16.25
CA ARG A 55 1.05 2.67 17.36
C ARG A 55 1.29 3.74 18.42
N GLN A 56 2.55 4.12 18.67
CA GLN A 56 2.89 5.14 19.67
C GLN A 56 2.30 6.53 19.39
N TYR A 57 1.93 6.82 18.14
CA TYR A 57 1.36 8.11 17.75
C TYR A 57 -0.16 8.16 17.90
N LEU A 58 -0.82 7.00 17.98
CA LEU A 58 -2.26 6.92 18.16
C LEU A 58 -2.64 7.17 19.62
N LYS A 59 -3.68 7.96 19.83
CA LYS A 59 -4.34 8.10 21.12
C LYS A 59 -4.90 6.76 21.59
N THR A 60 -5.14 6.63 22.88
CA THR A 60 -5.95 5.52 23.40
C THR A 60 -7.35 5.56 22.77
N GLY A 61 -7.77 4.48 22.11
CA GLY A 61 -9.01 4.42 21.34
C GLY A 61 -8.92 5.06 19.95
N GLY A 62 -7.74 5.48 19.51
CA GLY A 62 -7.47 5.88 18.12
C GLY A 62 -7.39 4.68 17.19
N TYR A 63 -7.52 4.92 15.89
CA TYR A 63 -7.65 3.87 14.87
C TYR A 63 -6.46 3.85 13.93
N ILE A 64 -6.14 2.64 13.46
CA ILE A 64 -5.31 2.45 12.27
C ILE A 64 -6.16 1.90 11.13
N ALA A 65 -5.96 2.40 9.91
CA ALA A 65 -6.55 1.87 8.70
C ALA A 65 -5.46 1.75 7.64
N VAL A 66 -5.11 0.52 7.27
CA VAL A 66 -4.03 0.25 6.31
C VAL A 66 -4.48 -0.73 5.24
N SER A 67 -4.04 -0.52 4.01
CA SER A 67 -4.24 -1.50 2.94
C SER A 67 -2.92 -2.16 2.56
N GLU A 68 -2.99 -3.48 2.33
CA GLU A 68 -1.84 -4.34 2.13
C GLU A 68 -2.14 -5.46 1.16
N ALA A 69 -1.16 -5.84 0.33
CA ALA A 69 -1.25 -7.02 -0.52
C ALA A 69 -1.31 -8.27 0.36
N SER A 70 -2.29 -9.13 0.10
CA SER A 70 -2.52 -10.31 0.93
C SER A 70 -3.01 -11.48 0.11
N TRP A 71 -2.65 -12.69 0.57
CA TRP A 71 -3.15 -13.93 0.02
C TRP A 71 -4.57 -14.20 0.50
N PHE A 72 -5.42 -14.66 -0.43
CA PHE A 72 -6.79 -15.12 -0.15
C PHE A 72 -6.85 -16.60 0.19
N THR A 73 -5.80 -17.35 -0.19
CA THR A 73 -5.71 -18.81 -0.06
C THR A 73 -4.37 -19.23 0.53
N ASP A 74 -4.36 -20.38 1.21
CA ASP A 74 -3.12 -20.98 1.70
C ASP A 74 -2.33 -21.63 0.57
N GLU A 75 -3.02 -22.27 -0.39
CA GLU A 75 -2.43 -22.86 -1.59
C GLU A 75 -2.58 -21.92 -2.77
N ARG A 76 -1.55 -21.78 -3.58
CA ARG A 76 -1.48 -20.90 -4.74
C ARG A 76 -0.48 -21.43 -5.76
N PRO A 77 -0.61 -21.08 -7.06
CA PRO A 77 0.35 -21.47 -8.10
C PRO A 77 1.75 -20.91 -7.83
N ASP A 78 2.77 -21.72 -8.14
CA ASP A 78 4.19 -21.37 -7.92
C ASP A 78 4.56 -20.06 -8.62
N GLU A 79 4.12 -19.80 -9.84
CA GLU A 79 4.44 -18.61 -10.60
C GLU A 79 4.09 -17.31 -9.85
N ILE A 80 2.91 -17.23 -9.25
CA ILE A 80 2.51 -16.04 -8.50
C ILE A 80 3.16 -15.99 -7.12
N ASN A 81 3.41 -17.14 -6.51
CA ASN A 81 4.14 -17.20 -5.26
C ASN A 81 5.59 -16.70 -5.44
N GLU A 82 6.30 -17.17 -6.46
CA GLU A 82 7.66 -16.73 -6.78
C GLU A 82 7.73 -15.23 -7.09
N PHE A 83 6.75 -14.70 -7.85
CA PHE A 83 6.69 -13.28 -8.15
C PHE A 83 6.60 -12.43 -6.88
N TRP A 84 5.68 -12.77 -5.96
CA TRP A 84 5.51 -12.01 -4.74
C TRP A 84 6.66 -12.22 -3.75
N MET A 85 7.21 -13.42 -3.63
CA MET A 85 8.39 -13.67 -2.80
C MET A 85 9.61 -12.86 -3.25
N ALA A 86 9.75 -12.60 -4.55
CA ALA A 86 10.81 -11.76 -5.09
C ALA A 86 10.54 -10.25 -4.90
N SER A 87 9.27 -9.83 -4.98
CA SER A 87 8.87 -8.41 -4.96
C SER A 87 8.53 -7.91 -3.55
N TYR A 88 7.83 -8.72 -2.76
CA TYR A 88 7.39 -8.41 -1.40
C TYR A 88 7.26 -9.68 -0.55
N PRO A 89 8.36 -10.17 0.05
CA PRO A 89 8.37 -11.42 0.82
C PRO A 89 7.46 -11.43 2.06
N GLU A 90 7.05 -10.26 2.54
CA GLU A 90 6.15 -10.13 3.70
C GLU A 90 4.67 -10.29 3.34
N ILE A 91 4.32 -10.55 2.07
CA ILE A 91 2.95 -10.89 1.71
C ILE A 91 2.51 -12.15 2.46
N ASP A 92 1.33 -12.09 3.08
CA ASP A 92 0.83 -13.17 3.93
C ASP A 92 -0.69 -13.30 3.81
N THR A 93 -1.26 -14.33 4.40
CA THR A 93 -2.71 -14.56 4.39
C THR A 93 -3.43 -13.54 5.27
N ILE A 94 -4.71 -13.29 4.96
CA ILE A 94 -5.55 -12.38 5.73
C ILE A 94 -5.58 -12.74 7.23
N PRO A 95 -5.77 -14.03 7.63
CA PRO A 95 -5.73 -14.40 9.05
C PRO A 95 -4.39 -14.06 9.73
N ASN A 96 -3.27 -14.28 9.06
CA ASN A 96 -1.95 -13.99 9.61
C ASN A 96 -1.73 -12.48 9.76
N LYS A 97 -2.15 -11.65 8.79
CA LYS A 97 -2.10 -10.18 8.89
C LYS A 97 -2.97 -9.66 10.04
N VAL A 98 -4.17 -10.23 10.24
CA VAL A 98 -5.03 -9.90 11.39
C VAL A 98 -4.36 -10.31 12.72
N ALA A 99 -3.72 -11.48 12.77
CA ALA A 99 -2.96 -11.90 13.95
C ALA A 99 -1.77 -10.96 14.25
N GLN A 100 -1.08 -10.45 13.22
CA GLN A 100 -0.03 -9.43 13.39
C GLN A 100 -0.60 -8.13 13.99
N MET A 101 -1.80 -7.67 13.56
CA MET A 101 -2.47 -6.53 14.19
C MET A 101 -2.74 -6.78 15.67
N GLN A 102 -3.29 -7.94 16.02
CA GLN A 102 -3.58 -8.29 17.42
C GLN A 102 -2.30 -8.34 18.26
N LYS A 103 -1.22 -8.93 17.73
CA LYS A 103 0.08 -8.98 18.38
C LYS A 103 0.69 -7.58 18.61
N ALA A 104 0.45 -6.66 17.69
CA ALA A 104 0.84 -5.25 17.84
C ALA A 104 -0.07 -4.46 18.81
N GLY A 105 -1.10 -5.09 19.36
CA GLY A 105 -1.99 -4.52 20.38
C GLY A 105 -3.18 -3.75 19.83
N TYR A 106 -3.54 -3.96 18.57
CA TYR A 106 -4.80 -3.47 18.00
C TYR A 106 -5.94 -4.45 18.25
N VAL A 107 -7.15 -3.93 18.29
CA VAL A 107 -8.38 -4.73 18.26
C VAL A 107 -8.92 -4.67 16.83
N PRO A 108 -8.80 -5.75 16.02
CA PRO A 108 -9.32 -5.74 14.67
C PRO A 108 -10.82 -5.47 14.63
N ILE A 109 -11.22 -4.48 13.85
CA ILE A 109 -12.64 -4.03 13.75
C ILE A 109 -13.23 -4.47 12.42
N ALA A 110 -12.48 -4.27 11.34
CA ALA A 110 -12.91 -4.65 10.00
C ALA A 110 -11.73 -5.08 9.14
N THR A 111 -11.99 -6.06 8.29
CA THR A 111 -11.07 -6.52 7.24
C THR A 111 -11.90 -6.81 6.01
N PHE A 112 -11.53 -6.22 4.86
CA PHE A 112 -12.25 -6.45 3.62
C PHE A 112 -11.32 -6.34 2.41
N VAL A 113 -11.61 -7.15 1.40
CA VAL A 113 -10.91 -7.11 0.12
C VAL A 113 -11.33 -5.86 -0.65
N ILE A 114 -10.36 -5.11 -1.16
CA ILE A 114 -10.62 -3.95 -2.00
C ILE A 114 -11.13 -4.42 -3.36
N PRO A 115 -12.15 -3.78 -3.94
CA PRO A 115 -12.70 -4.16 -5.24
C PRO A 115 -11.64 -4.24 -6.34
N GLU A 116 -11.79 -5.19 -7.24
CA GLU A 116 -10.89 -5.40 -8.40
C GLU A 116 -10.68 -4.13 -9.24
N THR A 117 -11.70 -3.26 -9.31
CA THR A 117 -11.62 -1.99 -10.03
C THR A 117 -10.51 -1.06 -9.52
N CYS A 118 -10.11 -1.21 -8.25
CA CYS A 118 -8.97 -0.47 -7.70
C CYS A 118 -7.65 -0.82 -8.41
N TRP A 119 -7.50 -2.08 -8.86
CA TRP A 119 -6.38 -2.52 -9.67
C TRP A 119 -6.54 -2.15 -11.13
N THR A 120 -7.67 -2.52 -11.73
CA THR A 120 -7.88 -2.45 -13.18
C THR A 120 -8.11 -1.03 -13.67
N GLU A 121 -9.06 -0.30 -13.06
CA GLU A 121 -9.48 1.02 -13.53
C GLU A 121 -8.69 2.16 -12.90
N HIS A 122 -8.29 2.00 -11.63
CA HIS A 122 -7.68 3.09 -10.86
C HIS A 122 -6.16 2.99 -10.74
N TYR A 123 -5.56 1.85 -11.07
CA TYR A 123 -4.11 1.66 -11.07
C TYR A 123 -3.57 1.32 -12.46
N PHE A 124 -3.90 0.17 -13.05
CA PHE A 124 -3.31 -0.25 -14.32
C PHE A 124 -3.72 0.66 -15.49
N ALA A 125 -5.00 0.99 -15.64
CA ALA A 125 -5.45 1.81 -16.77
C ALA A 125 -4.79 3.19 -16.82
N PRO A 126 -4.67 3.98 -15.74
CA PRO A 126 -3.90 5.22 -15.74
C PRO A 126 -2.41 5.02 -16.02
N CYS A 127 -1.81 3.89 -15.57
CA CYS A 127 -0.41 3.59 -15.81
C CYS A 127 -0.08 3.42 -17.29
N HIS A 128 -0.97 2.86 -18.11
CA HIS A 128 -0.71 2.63 -19.53
C HIS A 128 -0.31 3.91 -20.26
N LYS A 129 -1.08 4.99 -20.08
CA LYS A 129 -0.76 6.28 -20.70
C LYS A 129 0.54 6.86 -20.18
N ALA A 130 0.77 6.79 -18.88
CA ALA A 130 2.00 7.28 -18.27
C ALA A 130 3.23 6.51 -18.78
N GLN A 131 3.12 5.19 -18.95
CA GLN A 131 4.16 4.33 -19.51
C GLN A 131 4.49 4.71 -20.95
N GLU A 132 3.47 4.93 -21.80
CA GLU A 132 3.68 5.37 -23.18
C GLU A 132 4.40 6.72 -23.26
N ASP A 133 3.98 7.68 -22.44
CA ASP A 133 4.60 9.00 -22.39
C ASP A 133 6.05 8.93 -21.86
N PHE A 134 6.30 8.01 -20.92
CA PHE A 134 7.64 7.79 -20.36
C PHE A 134 8.58 7.15 -21.37
N LEU A 135 8.13 6.15 -22.14
CA LEU A 135 8.89 5.55 -23.24
C LEU A 135 9.23 6.59 -24.34
N LYS A 136 8.28 7.44 -24.69
CA LYS A 136 8.52 8.53 -25.66
C LYS A 136 9.55 9.54 -25.16
N LYS A 137 9.56 9.81 -23.85
CA LYS A 137 10.48 10.76 -23.21
C LYS A 137 11.91 10.22 -23.14
N TYR A 138 12.06 8.91 -23.01
CA TYR A 138 13.36 8.24 -22.83
C TYR A 138 13.53 7.09 -23.84
N PRO A 139 13.58 7.37 -25.14
CA PRO A 139 13.65 6.33 -26.18
C PRO A 139 14.97 5.54 -26.08
N GLY A 140 14.89 4.20 -26.11
CA GLY A 140 16.05 3.31 -26.05
C GLY A 140 16.76 3.27 -24.69
N ASN A 141 16.12 3.73 -23.63
CA ASN A 141 16.67 3.60 -22.29
C ASN A 141 16.27 2.25 -21.68
N GLU A 142 17.22 1.32 -21.60
CA GLU A 142 17.00 -0.05 -21.11
C GLU A 142 16.37 -0.09 -19.71
N THR A 143 16.80 0.78 -18.79
CA THR A 143 16.22 0.84 -17.43
C THR A 143 14.74 1.20 -17.44
N VAL A 144 14.33 2.10 -18.33
CA VAL A 144 12.94 2.49 -18.50
C VAL A 144 12.13 1.37 -19.13
N GLU A 145 12.68 0.71 -20.13
CA GLU A 145 12.04 -0.43 -20.80
C GLU A 145 11.83 -1.60 -19.82
N ASP A 146 12.83 -1.93 -19.01
CA ASP A 146 12.76 -2.94 -17.95
C ASP A 146 11.73 -2.60 -16.88
N LEU A 147 11.70 -1.34 -16.43
CA LEU A 147 10.70 -0.88 -15.46
C LEU A 147 9.27 -1.09 -15.99
N ILE A 148 9.03 -0.66 -17.23
CA ILE A 148 7.71 -0.77 -17.84
C ILE A 148 7.35 -2.24 -18.12
N TYR A 149 8.31 -3.05 -18.54
CA TYR A 149 8.11 -4.48 -18.72
C TYR A 149 7.65 -5.14 -17.40
N ASN A 150 8.32 -4.84 -16.29
CA ASN A 150 7.97 -5.39 -14.99
C ASN A 150 6.58 -4.93 -14.50
N GLN A 151 6.22 -3.66 -14.70
CA GLN A 151 4.88 -3.15 -14.37
C GLN A 151 3.78 -3.82 -15.21
N ARG A 152 4.01 -4.02 -16.50
CA ARG A 152 3.06 -4.74 -17.37
C ARG A 152 2.95 -6.22 -17.02
N ARG A 153 4.05 -6.84 -16.59
CA ARG A 153 4.05 -8.21 -16.10
C ARG A 153 3.18 -8.36 -14.84
N GLU A 154 3.24 -7.39 -13.93
CA GLU A 154 2.37 -7.37 -12.74
C GLU A 154 0.89 -7.40 -13.14
N GLU A 155 0.47 -6.59 -14.11
CA GLU A 155 -0.91 -6.57 -14.61
C GLU A 155 -1.33 -7.92 -15.21
N VAL A 156 -0.46 -8.54 -16.02
CA VAL A 156 -0.72 -9.87 -16.59
C VAL A 156 -0.89 -10.92 -15.50
N LEU A 157 -0.02 -10.91 -14.50
CA LEU A 157 -0.09 -11.83 -13.36
C LEU A 157 -1.33 -11.57 -12.50
N TYR A 158 -1.69 -10.30 -12.26
CA TYR A 158 -2.92 -9.97 -11.57
C TYR A 158 -4.15 -10.54 -12.29
N ASN A 159 -4.30 -10.27 -13.56
CA ASN A 159 -5.43 -10.77 -14.35
C ASN A 159 -5.54 -12.30 -14.33
N LYS A 160 -4.40 -13.00 -14.30
CA LYS A 160 -4.33 -14.46 -14.24
C LYS A 160 -4.62 -15.02 -12.84
N TYR A 161 -4.19 -14.33 -11.80
CA TYR A 161 -4.13 -14.88 -10.44
C TYR A 161 -4.91 -14.07 -9.38
N LYS A 162 -5.75 -13.12 -9.77
CA LYS A 162 -6.57 -12.30 -8.86
C LYS A 162 -7.51 -13.06 -7.92
N ALA A 163 -7.75 -14.35 -8.19
CA ALA A 163 -8.47 -15.21 -7.27
C ALA A 163 -7.65 -15.64 -6.03
N PHE A 164 -6.33 -15.48 -6.07
CA PHE A 164 -5.43 -15.93 -5.02
C PHE A 164 -4.89 -14.80 -4.15
N TYR A 165 -4.92 -13.55 -4.62
CA TYR A 165 -4.40 -12.39 -3.89
C TYR A 165 -5.05 -11.08 -4.33
N GLY A 166 -4.88 -10.06 -3.52
CA GLY A 166 -5.28 -8.70 -3.81
C GLY A 166 -4.96 -7.77 -2.64
N TYR A 167 -5.38 -6.52 -2.77
CA TYR A 167 -5.28 -5.60 -1.64
C TYR A 167 -6.45 -5.80 -0.66
N VAL A 168 -6.10 -5.77 0.60
CA VAL A 168 -7.04 -5.93 1.71
C VAL A 168 -6.88 -4.76 2.66
N PHE A 169 -7.99 -4.16 3.06
CA PHE A 169 -8.01 -3.16 4.12
C PHE A 169 -8.09 -3.84 5.49
N TYR A 170 -7.29 -3.36 6.42
CA TYR A 170 -7.22 -3.76 7.81
C TYR A 170 -7.46 -2.55 8.70
N ILE A 171 -8.48 -2.60 9.55
CA ILE A 171 -8.88 -1.53 10.46
C ILE A 171 -8.91 -2.08 11.88
N GLY A 172 -8.26 -1.36 12.80
CA GLY A 172 -8.18 -1.76 14.19
C GLY A 172 -7.88 -0.60 15.15
#